data_81974b81fe3bb8cb8706093db5ea5724
#
_entry.id   81974b81fe3bb8cb8706093db5ea5724
#
_cell.length_a   1.000
_cell.length_b   1.000
_cell.length_c   1.000
_cell.angle_alpha   90.00
_cell.angle_beta   90.00
_cell.angle_gamma   90.00
#
_symmetry.space_group_name_H-M   'P 1'
#
loop_
_entity.id
_entity.type
_entity.pdbx_description
1 polymer ?
#
loop_
_entity_poly.entity_id
_entity_poly.type
_entity_poly.pdbx_seq_one_letter_code
_entity_poly.pdbx_strand_id
1 'polypeptide(L)'
;MSKLNIGIAGVGGRMGVMILKDILGREATTVASGLVRTGSNLVGSDLGTLASIEPLGVAITDNPKTCFADADVVVDFSLPEAIEELAEAAIDEKKPWVVGTTGLSEKEEVILRAASKKIPVVFASNMSLGV
;
A
#
# COMPACT_ATOMS: atom_id res chain seq x y z
N MET A 1 8.69 22.67 -1.71
CA MET A 1 7.61 21.91 -1.09
C MET A 1 7.89 20.43 -1.11
N SER A 2 7.71 19.80 0.01
CA SER A 2 7.92 18.35 0.06
C SER A 2 6.73 17.62 -0.55
N LYS A 3 7.03 16.50 -1.17
CA LYS A 3 5.99 15.64 -1.75
C LYS A 3 5.49 14.66 -0.69
N LEU A 4 4.25 14.22 -0.86
CA LEU A 4 3.70 13.17 -0.02
C LEU A 4 4.28 11.83 -0.46
N ASN A 5 4.88 11.11 0.46
CA ASN A 5 5.50 9.81 0.20
C ASN A 5 4.46 8.71 0.39
N ILE A 6 4.14 8.02 -0.69
CA ILE A 6 3.10 6.99 -0.67
C ILE A 6 3.72 5.61 -0.82
N GLY A 7 3.32 4.69 0.06
CA GLY A 7 3.63 3.28 -0.09
C GLY A 7 2.45 2.56 -0.71
N ILE A 8 2.72 1.53 -1.50
CA ILE A 8 1.66 0.76 -2.14
C ILE A 8 1.77 -0.70 -1.74
N ALA A 9 0.77 -1.20 -1.02
CA ALA A 9 0.69 -2.61 -0.70
C ALA A 9 -0.10 -3.31 -1.80
N GLY A 10 0.40 -4.46 -2.25
CA GLY A 10 -0.19 -5.15 -3.39
C GLY A 10 0.29 -4.58 -4.71
N VAL A 11 1.48 -4.01 -4.73
CA VAL A 11 2.00 -3.32 -5.91
C VAL A 11 2.21 -4.22 -7.12
N GLY A 12 2.33 -5.53 -6.89
CA GLY A 12 2.50 -6.48 -7.99
C GLY A 12 1.22 -6.84 -8.72
N GLY A 13 0.06 -6.47 -8.18
CA GLY A 13 -1.22 -6.75 -8.82
C GLY A 13 -1.58 -5.68 -9.85
N ARG A 14 -2.61 -5.93 -10.63
CA ARG A 14 -3.04 -4.98 -11.67
C ARG A 14 -3.37 -3.60 -11.11
N MET A 15 -4.19 -3.57 -10.07
CA MET A 15 -4.59 -2.31 -9.46
C MET A 15 -3.40 -1.60 -8.86
N GLY A 16 -2.50 -2.35 -8.22
CA GLY A 16 -1.30 -1.77 -7.62
C GLY A 16 -0.41 -1.10 -8.66
N VAL A 17 -0.21 -1.75 -9.81
CA VAL A 17 0.59 -1.17 -10.88
C VAL A 17 -0.07 0.08 -11.46
N MET A 18 -1.38 0.05 -11.64
CA MET A 18 -2.12 1.22 -12.14
C MET A 18 -2.00 2.40 -11.20
N ILE A 19 -2.14 2.16 -9.89
CA ILE A 19 -2.01 3.20 -8.88
C ILE A 19 -0.59 3.74 -8.85
N LEU A 20 0.41 2.85 -8.95
CA LEU A 20 1.80 3.24 -9.01
C LEU A 20 2.03 4.25 -10.15
N LYS A 21 1.56 3.92 -11.35
CA LYS A 21 1.71 4.81 -12.50
C LYS A 21 0.99 6.14 -12.31
N ASP A 22 -0.21 6.09 -11.73
CA ASP A 22 -0.98 7.30 -11.49
C ASP A 22 -0.26 8.24 -10.52
N ILE A 23 0.24 7.67 -9.41
CA ILE A 23 0.96 8.46 -8.42
C ILE A 23 2.22 9.10 -9.00
N LEU A 24 2.96 8.34 -9.81
CA LEU A 24 4.19 8.83 -10.43
C LEU A 24 3.92 9.97 -11.40
N GLY A 25 2.71 10.05 -11.95
CA GLY A 25 2.33 11.13 -12.85
C GLY A 25 1.92 12.41 -12.16
N ARG A 26 1.85 12.44 -10.84
CA ARG A 26 1.40 13.61 -10.07
C ARG A 26 2.59 14.34 -9.46
N GLU A 27 2.53 15.68 -9.47
CA GLU A 27 3.62 16.49 -8.94
C GLU A 27 3.69 16.49 -7.42
N ALA A 28 2.53 16.35 -6.75
CA ALA A 28 2.46 16.47 -5.30
C ALA A 28 2.78 15.18 -4.55
N THR A 29 2.97 14.08 -5.27
CA THR A 29 3.17 12.78 -4.64
C THR A 29 4.38 12.07 -5.22
N THR A 30 4.96 11.16 -4.43
CA THR A 30 5.99 10.26 -4.90
C THR A 30 5.79 8.91 -4.25
N VAL A 31 6.33 7.87 -4.84
CA VAL A 31 6.21 6.52 -4.31
C VAL A 31 7.47 6.20 -3.50
N ALA A 32 7.29 5.93 -2.22
CA ALA A 32 8.41 5.67 -1.31
C ALA A 32 8.64 4.20 -1.05
N SER A 33 7.63 3.36 -1.27
CA SER A 33 7.76 1.93 -1.00
C SER A 33 6.72 1.13 -1.77
N GLY A 34 7.00 -0.14 -1.98
CA GLY A 34 6.06 -1.07 -2.60
C GLY A 34 6.16 -2.41 -1.90
N LEU A 35 5.01 -2.96 -1.55
CA LEU A 35 4.91 -4.22 -0.82
C LEU A 35 4.27 -5.30 -1.68
N VAL A 36 4.88 -6.48 -1.67
CA VAL A 36 4.33 -7.67 -2.29
C VAL A 36 4.22 -8.77 -1.24
N ARG A 37 3.53 -9.85 -1.60
CA ARG A 37 3.39 -10.99 -0.67
C ARG A 37 4.77 -11.62 -0.40
N THR A 38 4.87 -12.26 0.75
CA THR A 38 6.09 -12.98 1.13
C THR A 38 6.45 -14.01 0.06
N GLY A 39 7.72 -14.01 -0.32
CA GLY A 39 8.21 -14.97 -1.28
C GLY A 39 7.97 -14.64 -2.74
N SER A 40 7.40 -13.48 -3.03
CA SER A 40 7.22 -13.04 -4.41
C SER A 40 8.56 -12.85 -5.09
N ASN A 41 8.65 -13.22 -6.37
CA ASN A 41 9.87 -13.02 -7.14
C ASN A 41 10.11 -11.54 -7.49
N LEU A 42 9.17 -10.66 -7.15
CA LEU A 42 9.35 -9.22 -7.34
C LEU A 42 10.16 -8.57 -6.23
N VAL A 43 10.38 -9.26 -5.10
CA VAL A 43 11.17 -8.70 -4.00
C VAL A 43 12.56 -8.32 -4.51
N GLY A 44 12.98 -7.10 -4.22
CA GLY A 44 14.27 -6.59 -4.66
C GLY A 44 14.24 -5.89 -6.00
N SER A 45 13.18 -6.06 -6.78
CA SER A 45 13.02 -5.36 -8.05
C SER A 45 12.73 -3.88 -7.81
N ASP A 46 13.08 -3.05 -8.77
CA ASP A 46 12.83 -1.61 -8.65
C ASP A 46 11.40 -1.27 -9.06
N LEU A 47 10.78 -0.35 -8.32
CA LEU A 47 9.41 0.09 -8.63
C LEU A 47 9.31 0.77 -9.99
N GLY A 48 10.33 1.52 -10.38
CA GLY A 48 10.33 2.16 -11.70
C GLY A 48 10.29 1.13 -12.81
N THR A 49 11.08 0.07 -12.66
CA THR A 49 11.10 -1.02 -13.64
C THR A 49 9.74 -1.71 -13.71
N LEU A 50 9.08 -1.89 -12.59
CA LEU A 50 7.74 -2.49 -12.55
C LEU A 50 6.74 -1.62 -13.33
N ALA A 51 6.89 -0.31 -13.28
CA ALA A 51 6.01 0.62 -13.98
C ALA A 51 6.44 0.86 -15.44
N SER A 52 7.48 0.16 -15.91
CA SER A 52 8.03 0.30 -17.25
C SER A 52 8.59 1.68 -17.53
N ILE A 53 9.20 2.27 -16.52
CA ILE A 53 9.91 3.54 -16.64
C ILE A 53 11.34 3.36 -16.12
N GLU A 54 12.09 4.45 -16.07
CA GLU A 54 13.45 4.40 -15.53
C GLU A 54 13.46 3.99 -14.07
N PRO A 55 14.53 3.34 -13.61
CA PRO A 55 14.62 2.96 -12.20
C PRO A 55 14.46 4.15 -11.27
N LEU A 56 13.70 3.94 -10.19
CA LEU A 56 13.44 4.96 -9.18
C LEU A 56 14.40 4.86 -7.99
N GLY A 57 15.10 3.73 -7.86
CA GLY A 57 15.95 3.49 -6.70
C GLY A 57 15.16 3.01 -5.49
N VAL A 58 13.95 2.54 -5.70
CA VAL A 58 13.07 2.04 -4.62
C VAL A 58 12.84 0.56 -4.81
N ALA A 59 13.40 -0.26 -3.92
CA ALA A 59 13.28 -1.70 -4.01
C ALA A 59 11.94 -2.18 -3.43
N ILE A 60 11.32 -3.11 -4.14
CA ILE A 60 10.09 -3.76 -3.67
C ILE A 60 10.42 -4.67 -2.49
N THR A 61 9.61 -4.62 -1.46
CA THR A 61 9.81 -5.41 -0.24
C THR A 61 8.63 -6.34 0.03
N ASP A 62 8.86 -7.39 0.81
CA ASP A 62 7.79 -8.22 1.33
C ASP A 62 7.61 -8.02 2.84
N ASN A 63 8.25 -7.01 3.41
CA ASN A 63 8.16 -6.69 4.82
C ASN A 63 7.19 -5.51 5.03
N PRO A 64 6.01 -5.76 5.64
CA PRO A 64 5.01 -4.70 5.82
C PRO A 64 5.52 -3.51 6.63
N LYS A 65 6.31 -3.75 7.67
CA LYS A 65 6.83 -2.65 8.50
C LYS A 65 7.74 -1.73 7.70
N THR A 66 8.57 -2.30 6.83
CA THR A 66 9.44 -1.50 5.96
C THR A 66 8.61 -0.62 5.05
N CYS A 67 7.54 -1.18 4.49
CA CYS A 67 6.66 -0.42 3.59
C CYS A 67 6.04 0.78 4.31
N PHE A 68 5.51 0.59 5.51
CA PHE A 68 4.92 1.68 6.28
C PHE A 68 5.96 2.66 6.78
N ALA A 69 7.12 2.17 7.21
CA ALA A 69 8.17 3.05 7.77
C ALA A 69 8.66 4.07 6.75
N ASP A 70 8.78 3.67 5.49
CA ASP A 70 9.32 4.53 4.45
C ASP A 70 8.29 5.49 3.87
N ALA A 71 7.02 5.32 4.19
CA ALA A 71 5.93 6.08 3.60
C ALA A 71 5.28 7.03 4.61
N ASP A 72 4.59 8.04 4.10
CA ASP A 72 3.74 8.90 4.94
C ASP A 72 2.34 8.28 5.05
N VAL A 73 1.93 7.53 4.04
CA VAL A 73 0.65 6.82 4.01
C VAL A 73 0.81 5.62 3.09
N VAL A 74 0.12 4.54 3.41
CA VAL A 74 0.12 3.35 2.55
C VAL A 74 -1.27 3.14 1.98
N VAL A 75 -1.32 2.95 0.66
CA VAL A 75 -2.54 2.60 -0.06
C VAL A 75 -2.48 1.10 -0.33
N ASP A 76 -3.51 0.39 0.10
CA ASP A 76 -3.49 -1.08 0.15
C ASP A 76 -4.47 -1.69 -0.84
N PHE A 77 -3.93 -2.39 -1.83
CA PHE A 77 -4.70 -3.18 -2.80
C PHE A 77 -4.27 -4.65 -2.75
N SER A 78 -3.85 -5.10 -1.57
CA SER A 78 -3.44 -6.49 -1.38
C SER A 78 -4.66 -7.41 -1.22
N LEU A 79 -4.44 -8.59 -0.68
CA LEU A 79 -5.50 -9.57 -0.48
C LEU A 79 -6.03 -9.51 0.96
N PRO A 80 -7.29 -9.97 1.18
CA PRO A 80 -7.85 -9.97 2.54
C PRO A 80 -6.96 -10.68 3.56
N GLU A 81 -6.25 -11.72 3.15
CA GLU A 81 -5.36 -12.48 4.04
C GLU A 81 -4.26 -11.61 4.62
N ALA A 82 -3.89 -10.52 3.97
CA ALA A 82 -2.81 -9.65 4.42
C ALA A 82 -3.27 -8.58 5.41
N ILE A 83 -4.56 -8.42 5.63
CA ILE A 83 -5.11 -7.31 6.43
C ILE A 83 -4.56 -7.31 7.86
N GLU A 84 -4.51 -8.47 8.51
CA GLU A 84 -4.05 -8.56 9.89
C GLU A 84 -2.60 -8.11 10.02
N GLU A 85 -1.74 -8.58 9.14
CA GLU A 85 -0.32 -8.26 9.13
C GLU A 85 -0.11 -6.78 8.82
N LEU A 86 -0.86 -6.24 7.86
CA LEU A 86 -0.76 -4.84 7.50
C LEU A 86 -1.27 -3.94 8.63
N ALA A 87 -2.33 -4.35 9.32
CA ALA A 87 -2.83 -3.59 10.47
C ALA A 87 -1.77 -3.47 11.56
N GLU A 88 -1.08 -4.57 11.86
CA GLU A 88 0.00 -4.54 12.85
C GLU A 88 1.10 -3.58 12.44
N ALA A 89 1.51 -3.64 11.18
CA ALA A 89 2.57 -2.77 10.68
C ALA A 89 2.16 -1.30 10.72
N ALA A 90 0.93 -1.00 10.31
CA ALA A 90 0.43 0.38 10.29
C ALA A 90 0.41 0.96 11.70
N ILE A 91 -0.06 0.18 12.67
CA ILE A 91 -0.13 0.62 14.06
C ILE A 91 1.26 0.80 14.65
N ASP A 92 2.17 -0.16 14.40
CA ASP A 92 3.53 -0.08 14.91
C ASP A 92 4.29 1.12 14.37
N GLU A 93 4.09 1.44 13.09
CA GLU A 93 4.76 2.57 12.46
C GLU A 93 3.98 3.88 12.60
N LYS A 94 2.78 3.81 13.14
CA LYS A 94 1.90 4.97 13.37
C LYS A 94 1.63 5.75 12.09
N LYS A 95 1.27 5.04 11.04
CA LYS A 95 1.03 5.65 9.73
C LYS A 95 -0.42 5.48 9.28
N PRO A 96 -0.98 6.46 8.57
CA PRO A 96 -2.30 6.31 7.97
C PRO A 96 -2.33 5.17 6.95
N TRP A 97 -3.48 4.54 6.84
CA TRP A 97 -3.66 3.37 5.99
C TRP A 97 -4.96 3.51 5.20
N VAL A 98 -4.85 3.52 3.88
CA VAL A 98 -6.00 3.59 2.98
C VAL A 98 -6.22 2.19 2.41
N VAL A 99 -7.35 1.57 2.76
CA VAL A 99 -7.64 0.20 2.41
C VAL A 99 -8.55 0.16 1.20
N GLY A 100 -8.02 -0.29 0.08
CA GLY A 100 -8.79 -0.49 -1.16
C GLY A 100 -9.03 -1.96 -1.47
N THR A 101 -8.64 -2.85 -0.57
CA THR A 101 -8.82 -4.28 -0.74
C THR A 101 -10.30 -4.63 -0.72
N THR A 102 -10.73 -5.46 -1.68
CA THR A 102 -12.14 -5.90 -1.77
C THR A 102 -12.29 -7.31 -1.23
N GLY A 103 -13.54 -7.73 -1.06
CA GLY A 103 -13.82 -9.09 -0.62
C GLY A 103 -13.55 -9.35 0.86
N LEU A 104 -13.56 -8.29 1.67
CA LEU A 104 -13.28 -8.43 3.09
C LEU A 104 -14.45 -9.10 3.81
N SER A 105 -14.12 -10.03 4.71
CA SER A 105 -15.09 -10.67 5.57
C SER A 105 -15.27 -9.87 6.85
N GLU A 106 -16.21 -10.31 7.68
CA GLU A 106 -16.44 -9.70 8.98
C GLU A 106 -15.17 -9.69 9.84
N LYS A 107 -14.36 -10.74 9.73
CA LYS A 107 -13.10 -10.83 10.48
C LYS A 107 -12.18 -9.67 10.15
N GLU A 108 -11.99 -9.37 8.87
CA GLU A 108 -11.13 -8.27 8.44
C GLU A 108 -11.72 -6.92 8.84
N GLU A 109 -13.05 -6.79 8.78
CA GLU A 109 -13.70 -5.54 9.18
C GLU A 109 -13.49 -5.23 10.64
N VAL A 110 -13.50 -6.26 11.50
CA VAL A 110 -13.23 -6.10 12.93
C VAL A 110 -11.79 -5.60 13.12
N ILE A 111 -10.84 -6.17 12.38
CA ILE A 111 -9.44 -5.75 12.45
C ILE A 111 -9.30 -4.29 12.05
N LEU A 112 -9.97 -3.88 10.97
CA LEU A 112 -9.90 -2.50 10.50
C LEU A 112 -10.49 -1.52 11.51
N ARG A 113 -11.61 -1.88 12.15
CA ARG A 113 -12.20 -1.02 13.16
C ARG A 113 -11.29 -0.85 14.38
N ALA A 114 -10.63 -1.94 14.79
CA ALA A 114 -9.69 -1.88 15.89
C ALA A 114 -8.50 -0.98 15.55
N ALA A 115 -7.99 -1.10 14.33
CA ALA A 115 -6.87 -0.27 13.88
C ALA A 115 -7.26 1.20 13.83
N SER A 116 -8.49 1.50 13.40
CA SER A 116 -8.95 2.88 13.25
C SER A 116 -9.00 3.65 14.57
N LYS A 117 -8.95 2.95 15.70
CA LYS A 117 -8.89 3.59 17.00
C LYS A 117 -7.49 4.06 17.36
N LYS A 118 -6.48 3.61 16.61
CA LYS A 118 -5.08 3.90 16.91
C LYS A 118 -4.42 4.74 15.82
N ILE A 119 -4.85 4.58 14.58
CA ILE A 119 -4.31 5.31 13.43
C ILE A 119 -5.45 5.69 12.49
N PRO A 120 -5.25 6.69 11.62
CA PRO A 120 -6.24 6.98 10.59
C PRO A 120 -6.36 5.81 9.61
N VAL A 121 -7.57 5.31 9.43
CA VAL A 121 -7.84 4.24 8.46
C VAL A 121 -8.99 4.71 7.58
N VAL A 122 -8.76 4.72 6.27
CA VAL A 122 -9.79 5.04 5.29
C VAL A 122 -10.12 3.77 4.54
N PHE A 123 -11.38 3.39 4.57
CA PHE A 123 -11.83 2.22 3.85
C PHE A 123 -12.44 2.67 2.53
N ALA A 124 -11.74 2.38 1.45
CA ALA A 124 -12.06 2.92 0.14
C ALA A 124 -12.80 1.96 -0.77
N SER A 125 -13.37 0.89 -0.24
CA SER A 125 -14.00 -0.15 -1.04
C SER A 125 -15.12 0.38 -1.94
N ASN A 126 -15.82 1.41 -1.49
CA ASN A 126 -16.93 1.98 -2.27
C ASN A 126 -16.47 2.84 -3.43
N MET A 127 -15.21 3.26 -3.41
CA MET A 127 -14.69 4.08 -4.50
C MET A 127 -14.61 3.30 -5.80
N SER A 128 -14.36 2.02 -5.70
CA SER A 128 -14.21 1.17 -6.88
C SER A 128 -15.52 1.00 -7.64
N LEU A 129 -16.63 1.28 -7.00
CA LEU A 129 -17.93 1.13 -7.66
C LEU A 129 -18.15 2.19 -8.71
N GLY A 130 -17.38 3.24 -8.68
CA GLY A 130 -17.48 4.29 -9.69
C GLY A 130 -18.87 4.84 -9.82
N VAL A 131 -19.63 4.61 -8.82
CA VAL A 131 -21.04 4.99 -8.85
C VAL A 131 -21.19 6.45 -8.71
#